data_f70581cc3a903b7f5aad0b285b3ce202
#
_entry.id   f70581cc3a903b7f5aad0b285b3ce202
#
_cell.length_a   1.000
_cell.length_b   1.000
_cell.length_c   1.000
_cell.angle_alpha   90.00
_cell.angle_beta   90.00
_cell.angle_gamma   90.00
#
_symmetry.space_group_name_H-M   'P 1'
#
loop_
_entity.id
_entity.type
_entity.pdbx_description
1 polymer ?
#
loop_
_entity_poly.entity_id
_entity_poly.type
_entity_poly.pdbx_seq_one_letter_code
_entity_poly.pdbx_strand_id
1 'polypeptide(L)'
;ENWVIFVAGREIPVRIRADREGATVTMDGHDLRVESDWRPGRSLARLSVNGRPLVMKADRIPAGFRLRLRGADLHVHVRRPRAAELVRLMPEKIAPDTSKLLLCPMPGLVVKINVAAGDEVQEGQALATVEAMKMENILRAERKGVVKSVSAEAGQSLKVDDVIMEFE
;
A
#
# COMPACT_ATOMS: atom_id res chain seq x y z
N GLU A 1 11.34 26.86 -10.25
CA GLU A 1 11.77 25.46 -10.08
C GLU A 1 10.84 24.50 -10.82
N ASN A 2 11.40 23.45 -11.39
CA ASN A 2 10.61 22.43 -12.08
C ASN A 2 10.38 21.22 -11.19
N TRP A 3 9.16 20.70 -11.22
CA TRP A 3 8.72 19.54 -10.45
C TRP A 3 7.84 18.64 -11.30
N VAL A 4 7.71 17.39 -10.90
CA VAL A 4 6.78 16.42 -11.49
C VAL A 4 5.87 15.91 -10.38
N ILE A 5 4.58 16.04 -10.60
CA ILE A 5 3.52 15.57 -9.69
C ILE A 5 2.98 14.25 -10.20
N PHE A 6 2.96 13.23 -9.34
CA PHE A 6 2.33 11.94 -9.60
C PHE A 6 1.05 11.87 -8.79
N VAL A 7 -0.07 11.70 -9.45
CA VAL A 7 -1.39 11.57 -8.83
C VAL A 7 -2.31 10.71 -9.67
N ALA A 8 -2.99 9.75 -9.07
CA ALA A 8 -3.94 8.85 -9.74
C ALA A 8 -3.37 8.23 -11.03
N GLY A 9 -2.12 7.78 -11.02
CA GLY A 9 -1.45 7.18 -12.18
C GLY A 9 -1.02 8.16 -13.27
N ARG A 10 -1.21 9.47 -13.06
CA ARG A 10 -0.82 10.52 -14.02
C ARG A 10 0.44 11.22 -13.55
N GLU A 11 1.29 11.58 -14.52
CA GLU A 11 2.43 12.45 -14.34
C GLU A 11 2.12 13.84 -14.87
N ILE A 12 2.29 14.84 -14.04
CA ILE A 12 1.98 16.24 -14.38
C ILE A 12 3.25 17.07 -14.15
N PRO A 13 3.94 17.51 -15.21
CA PRO A 13 5.05 18.42 -15.07
C PRO A 13 4.54 19.81 -14.69
N VAL A 14 5.16 20.41 -13.67
CA VAL A 14 4.81 21.75 -13.21
C VAL A 14 6.05 22.60 -13.03
N ARG A 15 5.91 23.90 -13.27
CA ARG A 15 6.91 24.91 -12.95
C ARG A 15 6.37 25.81 -11.85
N ILE A 16 7.15 25.99 -10.80
CA ILE A 16 6.78 26.81 -9.66
C ILE A 16 7.71 28.01 -9.59
N ARG A 17 7.14 29.21 -9.52
CA ARG A 17 7.81 30.46 -9.19
C ARG A 17 7.20 31.02 -7.91
N ALA A 18 7.96 30.98 -6.83
CA ALA A 18 7.53 31.56 -5.54
C ALA A 18 7.93 33.02 -5.47
N ASP A 19 7.10 33.83 -4.83
CA ASP A 19 7.35 35.20 -4.47
C ASP A 19 6.96 35.45 -2.98
N ARG A 20 6.93 36.72 -2.55
CA ARG A 20 6.65 37.06 -1.14
C ARG A 20 5.21 36.81 -0.71
N GLU A 21 4.28 36.77 -1.66
CA GLU A 21 2.83 36.68 -1.41
C GLU A 21 2.25 35.29 -1.73
N GLY A 22 3.03 34.42 -2.40
CA GLY A 22 2.57 33.10 -2.79
C GLY A 22 3.43 32.43 -3.85
N ALA A 23 2.80 31.74 -4.79
CA ALA A 23 3.49 31.10 -5.90
C ALA A 23 2.64 31.11 -7.17
N THR A 24 3.30 31.21 -8.30
CA THR A 24 2.70 30.93 -9.61
C THR A 24 3.09 29.52 -10.02
N VAL A 25 2.10 28.67 -10.26
CA VAL A 25 2.24 27.29 -10.72
C VAL A 25 1.82 27.24 -12.18
N THR A 26 2.77 26.96 -13.07
CA THR A 26 2.47 26.73 -14.50
C THR A 26 2.26 25.23 -14.71
N MET A 27 1.12 24.86 -15.24
CA MET A 27 0.71 23.49 -15.53
C MET A 27 -0.06 23.47 -16.86
N ASP A 28 0.33 22.60 -17.78
CA ASP A 28 -0.28 22.46 -19.12
C ASP A 28 -0.42 23.80 -19.88
N GLY A 29 0.58 24.68 -19.74
CA GLY A 29 0.61 26.01 -20.37
C GLY A 29 -0.24 27.07 -19.66
N HIS A 30 -0.92 26.74 -18.58
CA HIS A 30 -1.73 27.67 -17.80
C HIS A 30 -1.02 28.06 -16.50
N ASP A 31 -1.11 29.34 -16.15
CA ASP A 31 -0.59 29.87 -14.91
C ASP A 31 -1.69 29.91 -13.85
N LEU A 32 -1.42 29.33 -12.70
CA LEU A 32 -2.29 29.32 -11.53
C LEU A 32 -1.61 30.13 -10.42
N ARG A 33 -2.27 31.16 -9.92
CA ARG A 33 -1.82 31.89 -8.74
C ARG A 33 -2.27 31.16 -7.49
N VAL A 34 -1.31 30.74 -6.64
CA VAL A 34 -1.56 29.99 -5.41
C VAL A 34 -1.02 30.78 -4.23
N GLU A 35 -1.88 31.05 -3.26
CA GLU A 35 -1.54 31.65 -1.97
C GLU A 35 -1.91 30.69 -0.87
N SER A 36 -1.06 30.51 0.13
CA SER A 36 -1.31 29.59 1.23
C SER A 36 -0.49 29.95 2.45
N ASP A 37 -1.09 29.78 3.63
CA ASP A 37 -0.43 29.83 4.93
C ASP A 37 0.03 28.47 5.43
N TRP A 38 -0.17 27.43 4.61
CA TRP A 38 0.13 26.06 5.02
C TRP A 38 1.63 25.84 5.21
N ARG A 39 1.97 25.12 6.24
CA ARG A 39 3.33 24.68 6.55
C ARG A 39 3.35 23.17 6.84
N PRO A 40 4.45 22.48 6.51
CA PRO A 40 4.64 21.07 6.89
C PRO A 40 4.35 20.83 8.37
N GLY A 41 3.55 19.79 8.67
CA GLY A 41 3.09 19.46 10.03
C GLY A 41 1.67 19.94 10.35
N ARG A 42 1.08 20.84 9.54
CA ARG A 42 -0.34 21.19 9.67
C ARG A 42 -1.17 20.28 8.76
N SER A 43 -2.15 19.58 9.33
CA SER A 43 -3.03 18.71 8.56
C SER A 43 -4.06 19.48 7.71
N LEU A 44 -4.40 20.71 8.08
CA LEU A 44 -5.36 21.53 7.33
C LEU A 44 -4.62 22.60 6.53
N ALA A 45 -4.78 22.54 5.19
CA ALA A 45 -4.28 23.52 4.27
C ALA A 45 -5.42 24.42 3.79
N ARG A 46 -5.28 25.73 4.07
CA ARG A 46 -6.13 26.77 3.48
C ARG A 46 -5.33 27.46 2.42
N LEU A 47 -5.88 27.55 1.23
CA LEU A 47 -5.21 28.17 0.11
C LEU A 47 -6.21 28.90 -0.78
N SER A 48 -5.71 29.82 -1.58
CA SER A 48 -6.43 30.48 -2.64
C SER A 48 -5.81 30.08 -3.98
N VAL A 49 -6.62 29.67 -4.93
CA VAL A 49 -6.19 29.38 -6.30
C VAL A 49 -6.92 30.35 -7.25
N ASN A 50 -6.17 31.25 -7.89
CA ASN A 50 -6.73 32.30 -8.71
C ASN A 50 -7.85 33.12 -7.99
N GLY A 51 -7.62 33.44 -6.70
CA GLY A 51 -8.60 34.16 -5.87
C GLY A 51 -9.74 33.30 -5.32
N ARG A 52 -9.84 32.01 -5.68
CA ARG A 52 -10.88 31.10 -5.19
C ARG A 52 -10.38 30.33 -3.95
N PRO A 53 -11.06 30.46 -2.80
CA PRO A 53 -10.63 29.77 -1.59
C PRO A 53 -10.84 28.26 -1.71
N LEU A 54 -9.84 27.52 -1.22
CA LEU A 54 -9.83 26.08 -1.18
C LEU A 54 -9.32 25.62 0.18
N VAL A 55 -9.99 24.65 0.78
CA VAL A 55 -9.56 24.03 2.04
C VAL A 55 -9.46 22.54 1.83
N MET A 56 -8.31 21.97 2.18
CA MET A 56 -8.08 20.53 2.07
C MET A 56 -7.34 20.01 3.29
N LYS A 57 -7.49 18.73 3.56
CA LYS A 57 -6.62 18.05 4.51
C LYS A 57 -5.40 17.52 3.77
N ALA A 58 -4.21 17.83 4.30
CA ALA A 58 -2.92 17.42 3.73
C ALA A 58 -2.12 16.69 4.82
N ASP A 59 -2.07 15.39 4.75
CA ASP A 59 -1.30 14.55 5.66
C ASP A 59 -0.02 14.07 4.95
N ARG A 60 1.11 14.13 5.65
CA ARG A 60 2.38 13.61 5.10
C ARG A 60 2.38 12.09 5.16
N ILE A 61 2.78 11.46 4.06
CA ILE A 61 3.02 10.02 3.94
C ILE A 61 4.47 9.77 3.55
N PRO A 62 5.02 8.55 3.67
CA PRO A 62 6.46 8.28 3.44
C PRO A 62 7.02 8.78 2.11
N ALA A 63 6.25 8.80 1.05
CA ALA A 63 6.73 9.21 -0.27
C ALA A 63 6.05 10.48 -0.83
N GLY A 64 5.24 11.19 -0.03
CA GLY A 64 4.49 12.36 -0.53
C GLY A 64 3.44 12.88 0.44
N PHE A 65 2.25 13.12 -0.10
CA PHE A 65 1.12 13.64 0.66
C PHE A 65 -0.16 12.88 0.34
N ARG A 66 -1.01 12.68 1.34
CA ARG A 66 -2.40 12.28 1.18
C ARG A 66 -3.26 13.52 1.27
N LEU A 67 -3.91 13.88 0.17
CA LEU A 67 -4.77 15.05 0.08
C LEU A 67 -6.23 14.61 0.07
N ARG A 68 -7.04 15.21 0.97
CA ARG A 68 -8.48 14.94 1.05
C ARG A 68 -9.26 16.22 0.86
N LEU A 69 -10.13 16.24 -0.12
CA LEU A 69 -10.89 17.41 -0.55
C LEU A 69 -12.24 16.99 -1.13
N ARG A 70 -13.33 17.51 -0.58
CA ARG A 70 -14.70 17.32 -1.11
C ARG A 70 -15.03 15.86 -1.47
N GLY A 71 -14.66 14.91 -0.61
CA GLY A 71 -14.86 13.47 -0.82
C GLY A 71 -13.78 12.77 -1.67
N ALA A 72 -12.91 13.50 -2.36
CA ALA A 72 -11.73 12.91 -3.00
C ALA A 72 -10.64 12.61 -1.98
N ASP A 73 -9.98 11.47 -2.13
CA ASP A 73 -8.82 11.00 -1.36
C ASP A 73 -7.69 10.64 -2.32
N LEU A 74 -6.65 11.47 -2.36
CA LEU A 74 -5.61 11.42 -3.37
C LEU A 74 -4.24 11.22 -2.71
N HIS A 75 -3.48 10.26 -3.20
CA HIS A 75 -2.06 10.13 -2.90
C HIS A 75 -1.27 10.89 -3.96
N VAL A 76 -0.47 11.86 -3.51
CA VAL A 76 0.28 12.75 -4.37
C VAL A 76 1.75 12.66 -4.04
N HIS A 77 2.57 12.38 -5.05
CA HIS A 77 4.02 12.41 -4.93
C HIS A 77 4.57 13.58 -5.73
N VAL A 78 5.46 14.36 -5.11
CA VAL A 78 6.11 15.50 -5.76
C VAL A 78 7.60 15.20 -5.86
N ARG A 79 8.14 15.22 -7.07
CA ARG A 79 9.53 14.84 -7.33
C ARG A 79 10.22 15.88 -8.22
N ARG A 80 11.53 16.02 -8.06
CA ARG A 80 12.33 16.75 -9.03
C ARG A 80 12.42 15.95 -10.34
N PRO A 81 12.60 16.58 -11.52
CA PRO A 81 12.64 15.90 -12.82
C PRO A 81 13.58 14.68 -12.83
N ARG A 82 14.79 14.82 -12.30
CA ARG A 82 15.75 13.72 -12.21
C ARG A 82 15.26 12.53 -11.38
N ALA A 83 14.61 12.82 -10.26
CA ALA A 83 14.02 11.76 -9.42
C ALA A 83 12.82 11.10 -10.11
N ALA A 84 12.02 11.84 -10.88
CA ALA A 84 10.92 11.31 -11.67
C ALA A 84 11.42 10.33 -12.75
N GLU A 85 12.51 10.67 -13.45
CA GLU A 85 13.15 9.76 -14.41
C GLU A 85 13.60 8.45 -13.77
N LEU A 86 14.23 8.50 -12.59
CA LEU A 86 14.69 7.31 -11.89
C LEU A 86 13.52 6.42 -11.41
N VAL A 87 12.41 7.04 -11.01
CA VAL A 87 11.21 6.28 -10.61
C VAL A 87 10.62 5.46 -11.76
N ARG A 88 10.65 5.99 -12.99
CA ARG A 88 10.21 5.24 -14.18
C ARG A 88 11.04 4.00 -14.45
N LEU A 89 12.30 3.98 -14.00
CA LEU A 89 13.20 2.83 -14.13
C LEU A 89 13.03 1.80 -13.00
N MET A 90 12.31 2.16 -11.93
CA MET A 90 12.06 1.22 -10.83
C MET A 90 11.03 0.17 -11.27
N PRO A 91 11.34 -1.13 -11.10
CA PRO A 91 10.35 -2.17 -11.35
C PRO A 91 9.14 -1.98 -10.45
N GLU A 92 7.97 -2.19 -11.01
CA GLU A 92 6.73 -2.19 -10.22
C GLU A 92 6.82 -3.30 -9.16
N LYS A 93 6.65 -2.95 -7.89
CA LYS A 93 6.63 -3.94 -6.82
C LYS A 93 5.30 -4.68 -6.87
N ILE A 94 5.25 -5.73 -7.67
CA ILE A 94 4.13 -6.66 -7.68
C ILE A 94 4.20 -7.43 -6.36
N ALA A 95 3.17 -7.30 -5.52
CA ALA A 95 3.06 -8.15 -4.34
C ALA A 95 2.95 -9.60 -4.82
N PRO A 96 3.70 -10.55 -4.21
CA PRO A 96 3.54 -11.96 -4.57
C PRO A 96 2.09 -12.37 -4.36
N ASP A 97 1.52 -13.07 -5.33
CA ASP A 97 0.17 -13.64 -5.20
C ASP A 97 0.22 -14.82 -4.22
N THR A 98 -0.11 -14.54 -2.98
CA THR A 98 -0.19 -15.54 -1.90
C THR A 98 -1.57 -16.16 -1.77
N SER A 99 -2.50 -15.83 -2.66
CA SER A 99 -3.90 -16.28 -2.56
C SER A 99 -4.06 -17.79 -2.63
N LYS A 100 -3.07 -18.48 -3.17
CA LYS A 100 -3.01 -19.94 -3.27
C LYS A 100 -2.13 -20.60 -2.19
N LEU A 101 -1.62 -19.85 -1.24
CA LEU A 101 -0.73 -20.36 -0.20
C LEU A 101 -1.37 -20.18 1.17
N LEU A 102 -1.29 -21.22 2.00
CA LEU A 102 -1.49 -21.06 3.43
C LEU A 102 -0.14 -20.81 4.07
N LEU A 103 0.06 -19.58 4.55
CA LEU A 103 1.26 -19.15 5.21
C LEU A 103 1.11 -19.19 6.75
N CYS A 104 2.21 -19.38 7.43
CA CYS A 104 2.25 -19.32 8.88
C CYS A 104 2.15 -17.85 9.35
N PRO A 105 1.08 -17.43 10.07
CA PRO A 105 0.88 -16.04 10.44
C PRO A 105 1.78 -15.57 11.59
N MET A 106 2.36 -16.51 12.35
CA MET A 106 3.20 -16.21 13.51
C MET A 106 4.18 -17.35 13.76
N PRO A 107 5.37 -17.12 14.33
CA PRO A 107 6.31 -18.18 14.60
C PRO A 107 5.74 -19.15 15.64
N GLY A 108 5.80 -20.44 15.37
CA GLY A 108 5.20 -21.45 16.24
C GLY A 108 5.53 -22.89 15.84
N LEU A 109 5.02 -23.83 16.58
CA LEU A 109 5.14 -25.26 16.36
C LEU A 109 3.87 -25.81 15.70
N VAL A 110 4.00 -26.54 14.62
CA VAL A 110 2.86 -27.25 14.00
C VAL A 110 2.45 -28.40 14.91
N VAL A 111 1.27 -28.31 15.51
CA VAL A 111 0.72 -29.36 16.37
C VAL A 111 0.08 -30.45 15.54
N LYS A 112 -0.70 -30.06 14.53
CA LYS A 112 -1.45 -30.98 13.70
C LYS A 112 -1.74 -30.42 12.33
N ILE A 113 -1.75 -31.30 11.32
CA ILE A 113 -2.26 -31.04 9.97
C ILE A 113 -3.48 -31.93 9.77
N ASN A 114 -4.59 -31.35 9.33
CA ASN A 114 -5.89 -32.02 9.26
C ASN A 114 -6.27 -32.47 7.83
N VAL A 115 -5.43 -32.12 6.84
CA VAL A 115 -5.69 -32.38 5.41
C VAL A 115 -4.44 -32.90 4.75
N ALA A 116 -4.61 -33.62 3.64
CA ALA A 116 -3.53 -34.15 2.82
C ALA A 116 -3.57 -33.55 1.39
N ALA A 117 -2.49 -33.72 0.64
CA ALA A 117 -2.47 -33.35 -0.78
C ALA A 117 -3.54 -34.12 -1.55
N GLY A 118 -4.32 -33.43 -2.38
CA GLY A 118 -5.47 -33.94 -3.12
C GLY A 118 -6.82 -33.79 -2.42
N ASP A 119 -6.85 -33.38 -1.15
CA ASP A 119 -8.11 -33.18 -0.43
C ASP A 119 -8.85 -31.92 -0.91
N GLU A 120 -10.17 -32.05 -1.07
CA GLU A 120 -11.05 -30.92 -1.32
C GLU A 120 -11.44 -30.29 0.04
N VAL A 121 -11.24 -28.99 0.18
CA VAL A 121 -11.53 -28.26 1.42
C VAL A 121 -12.61 -27.20 1.19
N GLN A 122 -13.42 -26.97 2.22
CA GLN A 122 -14.48 -25.97 2.23
C GLN A 122 -14.03 -24.72 2.98
N GLU A 123 -14.64 -23.57 2.68
CA GLU A 123 -14.45 -22.34 3.44
C GLU A 123 -14.71 -22.57 4.94
N GLY A 124 -13.80 -22.07 5.80
CA GLY A 124 -13.85 -22.23 7.25
C GLY A 124 -13.37 -23.60 7.77
N GLN A 125 -13.06 -24.58 6.92
CA GLN A 125 -12.53 -25.88 7.33
C GLN A 125 -11.16 -25.73 7.99
N ALA A 126 -10.94 -26.43 9.12
CA ALA A 126 -9.65 -26.43 9.81
C ALA A 126 -8.60 -27.21 9.01
N LEU A 127 -7.50 -26.56 8.66
CA LEU A 127 -6.41 -27.09 7.84
C LEU A 127 -5.22 -27.54 8.66
N ALA A 128 -4.76 -26.68 9.56
CA ALA A 128 -3.63 -26.94 10.44
C ALA A 128 -3.82 -26.26 11.79
N THR A 129 -3.14 -26.77 12.82
CA THR A 129 -3.08 -26.13 14.14
C THR A 129 -1.62 -25.81 14.44
N VAL A 130 -1.35 -24.55 14.78
CA VAL A 130 -0.01 -24.05 15.16
C VAL A 130 -0.07 -23.53 16.58
N GLU A 131 0.82 -24.03 17.43
CA GLU A 131 1.01 -23.54 18.80
C GLU A 131 2.03 -22.39 18.78
N ALA A 132 1.62 -21.24 19.25
CA ALA A 132 2.48 -20.08 19.46
C ALA A 132 2.15 -19.42 20.80
N MET A 133 3.18 -19.06 21.57
CA MET A 133 3.01 -18.41 22.89
C MET A 133 2.06 -19.17 23.84
N LYS A 134 2.09 -20.52 23.84
CA LYS A 134 1.22 -21.42 24.64
C LYS A 134 -0.27 -21.33 24.26
N MET A 135 -0.57 -20.88 23.07
CA MET A 135 -1.93 -20.85 22.53
C MET A 135 -1.98 -21.62 21.20
N GLU A 136 -3.01 -22.42 21.03
CA GLU A 136 -3.27 -23.12 19.76
C GLU A 136 -4.07 -22.22 18.82
N ASN A 137 -3.52 -22.00 17.63
CA ASN A 137 -4.16 -21.25 16.56
C ASN A 137 -4.57 -22.19 15.44
N ILE A 138 -5.86 -22.27 15.18
CA ILE A 138 -6.42 -23.09 14.11
C ILE A 138 -6.44 -22.29 12.83
N LEU A 139 -5.64 -22.69 11.86
CA LEU A 139 -5.61 -22.10 10.52
C LEU A 139 -6.72 -22.76 9.69
N ARG A 140 -7.56 -21.92 9.07
CA ARG A 140 -8.74 -22.36 8.33
C ARG A 140 -8.65 -21.95 6.87
N ALA A 141 -9.33 -22.70 6.00
CA ALA A 141 -9.47 -22.35 4.60
C ALA A 141 -10.28 -21.05 4.46
N GLU A 142 -9.75 -20.08 3.75
CA GLU A 142 -10.43 -18.82 3.41
C GLU A 142 -11.47 -18.99 2.30
N ARG A 143 -11.32 -20.05 1.50
CA ARG A 143 -12.20 -20.38 0.37
C ARG A 143 -12.21 -21.89 0.10
N LYS A 144 -13.19 -22.34 -0.67
CA LYS A 144 -13.19 -23.68 -1.24
C LYS A 144 -12.02 -23.86 -2.22
N GLY A 145 -11.33 -25.00 -2.18
CA GLY A 145 -10.22 -25.34 -3.07
C GLY A 145 -9.77 -26.78 -2.90
N VAL A 146 -8.75 -27.16 -3.67
CA VAL A 146 -8.07 -28.44 -3.57
C VAL A 146 -6.66 -28.23 -3.06
N VAL A 147 -6.23 -29.00 -2.07
CA VAL A 147 -4.86 -28.95 -1.55
C VAL A 147 -3.91 -29.59 -2.58
N LYS A 148 -3.04 -28.76 -3.15
CA LYS A 148 -2.03 -29.24 -4.12
C LYS A 148 -0.88 -29.95 -3.45
N SER A 149 -0.34 -29.34 -2.38
CA SER A 149 0.76 -29.90 -1.59
C SER A 149 0.73 -29.42 -0.15
N VAL A 150 1.26 -30.22 0.75
CA VAL A 150 1.50 -29.89 2.16
C VAL A 150 3.01 -29.88 2.38
N SER A 151 3.57 -28.72 2.76
CA SER A 151 5.00 -28.50 2.92
C SER A 151 5.48 -28.60 4.35
N ALA A 152 4.58 -28.50 5.33
CA ALA A 152 4.90 -28.58 6.74
C ALA A 152 4.50 -29.92 7.36
N GLU A 153 5.19 -30.31 8.42
CA GLU A 153 4.92 -31.56 9.16
C GLU A 153 4.58 -31.27 10.63
N ALA A 154 3.82 -32.15 11.25
CA ALA A 154 3.54 -32.07 12.69
C ALA A 154 4.84 -32.17 13.50
N GLY A 155 5.02 -31.30 14.48
CA GLY A 155 6.26 -31.17 15.26
C GLY A 155 7.30 -30.23 14.64
N GLN A 156 7.08 -29.68 13.45
CA GLN A 156 7.97 -28.71 12.81
C GLN A 156 7.78 -27.30 13.38
N SER A 157 8.89 -26.60 13.63
CA SER A 157 8.87 -25.18 14.00
C SER A 157 8.90 -24.32 12.74
N LEU A 158 7.94 -23.42 12.62
CA LEU A 158 7.79 -22.51 11.49
C LEU A 158 8.03 -21.05 11.89
N LYS A 159 8.53 -20.27 10.93
CA LYS A 159 8.64 -18.81 11.01
C LYS A 159 7.41 -18.14 10.39
N VAL A 160 7.30 -16.83 10.59
CA VAL A 160 6.32 -16.01 9.85
C VAL A 160 6.55 -16.18 8.35
N ASP A 161 5.44 -16.29 7.62
CA ASP A 161 5.40 -16.43 6.15
C ASP A 161 5.97 -17.77 5.61
N ASP A 162 6.36 -18.72 6.47
CA ASP A 162 6.67 -20.07 6.00
C ASP A 162 5.43 -20.73 5.39
N VAL A 163 5.61 -21.39 4.24
CA VAL A 163 4.51 -22.06 3.52
C VAL A 163 4.14 -23.36 4.24
N ILE A 164 2.88 -23.46 4.66
CA ILE A 164 2.31 -24.68 5.27
C ILE A 164 1.74 -25.59 4.19
N MET A 165 0.93 -25.02 3.27
CA MET A 165 0.36 -25.78 2.14
C MET A 165 0.06 -24.86 0.96
N GLU A 166 -0.08 -25.47 -0.21
CA GLU A 166 -0.40 -24.82 -1.47
C GLU A 166 -1.74 -25.38 -2.00
N PHE A 167 -2.58 -24.48 -2.58
CA PHE A 167 -3.84 -24.82 -3.23
C PHE A 167 -3.74 -24.68 -4.75
N GLU A 168 -4.60 -25.37 -5.47
CA GLU A 168 -4.74 -25.23 -6.92
C GLU A 168 -5.39 -23.92 -7.36
#